data_775dfecd18aa1926f6cea674fff231c9
#
_entry.id   775dfecd18aa1926f6cea674fff231c9
#
_cell.length_a   1.000
_cell.length_b   1.000
_cell.length_c   1.000
_cell.angle_alpha   90.00
_cell.angle_beta   90.00
_cell.angle_gamma   90.00
#
_symmetry.space_group_name_H-M   'P 1'
#
loop_
_entity.id
_entity.type
_entity.pdbx_description
1 polymer ?
#
loop_
_entity_poly.entity_id
_entity_poly.type
_entity_poly.pdbx_seq_one_letter_code
_entity_poly.pdbx_strand_id
1 'polypeptide(L)'
;GSDYQVVLIGLIEKQLPDIPSEVLGLLRTENQAELAQWYSTADVFVNPTYEETFGLTTVEAQACGTPVVVYETDGCPETVAPGNGRLIPQGDMQALENAVRDVADSNWRADPKKMVRFDKDTVYQDYVELYENVLSTLKKGV
;
A
#
# COMPACT_ATOMS: atom_id res chain seq x y z
N GLY A 1 -20.43 0.83 19.98
CA GLY A 1 -19.90 0.18 18.79
C GLY A 1 -18.91 1.10 18.13
N SER A 2 -17.88 0.56 17.48
CA SER A 2 -16.98 1.39 16.68
C SER A 2 -17.70 1.85 15.43
N ASP A 3 -17.52 3.10 15.03
CA ASP A 3 -18.08 3.64 13.79
C ASP A 3 -17.31 3.14 12.54
N TYR A 4 -16.36 2.22 12.74
CA TYR A 4 -15.47 1.67 11.72
C TYR A 4 -15.61 0.16 11.60
N GLN A 5 -15.59 -0.34 10.36
CA GLN A 5 -15.44 -1.76 10.04
C GLN A 5 -14.00 -2.03 9.65
N VAL A 6 -13.33 -2.90 10.39
CA VAL A 6 -11.98 -3.38 10.04
C VAL A 6 -12.09 -4.64 9.20
N VAL A 7 -11.32 -4.70 8.10
CA VAL A 7 -11.21 -5.87 7.23
C VAL A 7 -9.75 -6.30 7.15
N LEU A 8 -9.48 -7.58 7.39
CA LEU A 8 -8.17 -8.20 7.22
C LEU A 8 -8.23 -9.21 6.07
N ILE A 9 -7.38 -9.04 5.07
CA ILE A 9 -7.33 -9.91 3.88
C ILE A 9 -5.96 -10.60 3.82
N GLY A 10 -5.95 -11.88 3.46
CA GLY A 10 -4.72 -12.67 3.35
C GLY A 10 -4.41 -13.52 4.58
N LEU A 11 -5.41 -13.77 5.41
CA LEU A 11 -5.28 -14.64 6.56
C LEU A 11 -5.13 -16.12 6.15
N ILE A 12 -4.57 -16.92 7.03
CA ILE A 12 -4.62 -18.39 6.93
C ILE A 12 -5.67 -18.94 7.90
N GLU A 13 -6.23 -20.11 7.61
CA GLU A 13 -7.33 -20.69 8.37
C GLU A 13 -7.09 -20.73 9.89
N LYS A 14 -5.86 -21.04 10.31
CA LYS A 14 -5.52 -21.12 11.73
C LYS A 14 -5.53 -19.77 12.46
N GLN A 15 -5.53 -18.65 11.74
CA GLN A 15 -5.58 -17.30 12.33
C GLN A 15 -7.03 -16.82 12.55
N LEU A 16 -7.99 -17.39 11.81
CA LEU A 16 -9.40 -16.96 11.90
C LEU A 16 -9.97 -17.01 13.32
N PRO A 17 -9.70 -18.05 14.16
CA PRO A 17 -10.22 -18.10 15.53
C PRO A 17 -9.69 -17.00 16.45
N ASP A 18 -8.53 -16.42 16.11
CA ASP A 18 -7.87 -15.38 16.90
C ASP A 18 -8.33 -13.96 16.50
N ILE A 19 -9.12 -13.85 15.43
CA ILE A 19 -9.62 -12.56 14.95
C ILE A 19 -10.82 -12.12 15.80
N PRO A 20 -10.83 -10.88 16.33
CA PRO A 20 -11.98 -10.34 17.06
C PRO A 20 -13.25 -10.39 16.23
N SER A 21 -14.40 -10.64 16.87
CA SER A 21 -15.69 -10.78 16.18
C SER A 21 -16.13 -9.53 15.42
N GLU A 22 -15.60 -8.37 15.78
CA GLU A 22 -15.87 -7.08 15.15
C GLU A 22 -15.04 -6.85 13.87
N VAL A 23 -14.07 -7.72 13.61
CA VAL A 23 -13.17 -7.64 12.45
C VAL A 23 -13.59 -8.66 11.41
N LEU A 24 -13.75 -8.23 10.17
CA LEU A 24 -13.99 -9.14 9.05
C LEU A 24 -12.66 -9.74 8.58
N GLY A 25 -12.46 -11.02 8.84
CA GLY A 25 -11.29 -11.76 8.40
C GLY A 25 -11.56 -12.54 7.09
N LEU A 26 -10.75 -12.33 6.07
CA LEU A 26 -10.81 -13.03 4.79
C LEU A 26 -9.51 -13.78 4.53
N LEU A 27 -9.59 -15.03 4.04
CA LEU A 27 -8.41 -15.82 3.71
C LEU A 27 -7.65 -15.22 2.54
N ARG A 28 -8.32 -15.08 1.42
CA ARG A 28 -7.80 -14.39 0.23
C ARG A 28 -8.96 -14.04 -0.69
N THR A 29 -8.69 -13.15 -1.62
CA THR A 29 -9.60 -12.83 -2.72
C THR A 29 -9.49 -13.87 -3.84
N GLU A 30 -10.56 -14.04 -4.61
CA GLU A 30 -10.59 -14.98 -5.73
C GLU A 30 -9.69 -14.52 -6.89
N ASN A 31 -9.59 -13.21 -7.08
CA ASN A 31 -8.83 -12.61 -8.17
C ASN A 31 -8.45 -11.14 -7.85
N GLN A 32 -7.65 -10.55 -8.74
CA GLN A 32 -7.20 -9.16 -8.59
C GLN A 32 -8.34 -8.14 -8.67
N ALA A 33 -9.39 -8.42 -9.43
CA ALA A 33 -10.53 -7.49 -9.56
C ALA A 33 -11.30 -7.40 -8.24
N GLU A 34 -11.49 -8.51 -7.54
CA GLU A 34 -12.08 -8.52 -6.20
C GLU A 34 -11.21 -7.77 -5.20
N LEU A 35 -9.89 -7.99 -5.21
CA LEU A 35 -8.96 -7.27 -4.35
C LEU A 35 -9.02 -5.75 -4.61
N ALA A 36 -9.08 -5.33 -5.87
CA ALA A 36 -9.22 -3.93 -6.24
C ALA A 36 -10.55 -3.32 -5.76
N GLN A 37 -11.64 -4.11 -5.73
CA GLN A 37 -12.93 -3.67 -5.15
C GLN A 37 -12.80 -3.43 -3.64
N TRP A 38 -12.12 -4.32 -2.92
CA TRP A 38 -11.85 -4.14 -1.50
C TRP A 38 -11.06 -2.86 -1.25
N TYR A 39 -9.96 -2.64 -1.99
CA TYR A 39 -9.22 -1.38 -1.88
C TYR A 39 -10.11 -0.17 -2.18
N SER A 40 -10.81 -0.15 -3.32
CA SER A 40 -11.61 1.01 -3.75
C SER A 40 -12.76 1.36 -2.79
N THR A 41 -13.25 0.38 -2.04
CA THR A 41 -14.36 0.55 -1.08
C THR A 41 -13.85 1.07 0.26
N ALA A 42 -12.58 0.80 0.60
CA ALA A 42 -12.02 1.24 1.87
C ALA A 42 -11.83 2.77 1.93
N ASP A 43 -12.07 3.34 3.10
CA ASP A 43 -11.79 4.75 3.37
C ASP A 43 -10.30 4.98 3.64
N VAL A 44 -9.61 3.98 4.18
CA VAL A 44 -8.18 4.00 4.44
C VAL A 44 -7.59 2.59 4.39
N PHE A 45 -6.40 2.45 3.79
CA PHE A 45 -5.58 1.25 3.89
C PHE A 45 -4.50 1.44 4.96
N VAL A 46 -4.38 0.49 5.87
CA VAL A 46 -3.44 0.57 7.00
C VAL A 46 -2.41 -0.54 6.89
N ASN A 47 -1.13 -0.18 6.88
CA ASN A 47 -0.03 -1.15 6.90
C ASN A 47 0.96 -0.84 8.05
N PRO A 48 0.72 -1.37 9.26
CA PRO A 48 1.57 -1.15 10.43
C PRO A 48 2.70 -2.18 10.51
N THR A 49 3.34 -2.48 9.38
CA THR A 49 4.43 -3.45 9.35
C THR A 49 5.71 -2.92 9.97
N TYR A 50 6.46 -3.79 10.62
CA TYR A 50 7.79 -3.47 11.18
C TYR A 50 8.91 -3.78 10.21
N GLU A 51 8.66 -4.63 9.21
CA GLU A 51 9.62 -5.00 8.17
C GLU A 51 8.88 -5.10 6.84
N GLU A 52 9.36 -4.41 5.83
CA GLU A 52 8.77 -4.40 4.50
C GLU A 52 9.83 -4.17 3.44
N THR A 53 9.95 -5.07 2.49
CA THR A 53 10.93 -4.93 1.42
C THR A 53 10.57 -3.79 0.46
N PHE A 54 9.29 -3.74 0.04
CA PHE A 54 8.82 -2.71 -0.88
C PHE A 54 7.40 -2.22 -0.57
N GLY A 55 6.46 -3.13 -0.23
CA GLY A 55 5.08 -2.77 0.11
C GLY A 55 4.17 -2.61 -1.12
N LEU A 56 4.10 -3.62 -1.98
CA LEU A 56 3.22 -3.62 -3.16
C LEU A 56 1.76 -3.34 -2.79
N THR A 57 1.27 -3.86 -1.67
CA THR A 57 -0.09 -3.62 -1.19
C THR A 57 -0.38 -2.13 -0.93
N THR A 58 0.63 -1.39 -0.49
CA THR A 58 0.55 0.07 -0.31
C THR A 58 0.41 0.79 -1.66
N VAL A 59 1.12 0.33 -2.69
CA VAL A 59 1.01 0.85 -4.07
C VAL A 59 -0.36 0.53 -4.66
N GLU A 60 -0.82 -0.71 -4.52
CA GLU A 60 -2.11 -1.19 -5.02
C GLU A 60 -3.29 -0.41 -4.44
N ALA A 61 -3.30 -0.18 -3.13
CA ALA A 61 -4.34 0.62 -2.48
C ALA A 61 -4.43 2.04 -3.06
N GLN A 62 -3.30 2.72 -3.21
CA GLN A 62 -3.25 4.06 -3.79
C GLN A 62 -3.68 4.07 -5.27
N ALA A 63 -3.29 3.05 -6.05
CA ALA A 63 -3.72 2.89 -7.43
C ALA A 63 -5.23 2.71 -7.57
N CYS A 64 -5.88 2.18 -6.52
CA CYS A 64 -7.35 2.06 -6.42
C CYS A 64 -8.04 3.31 -5.84
N GLY A 65 -7.29 4.39 -5.55
CA GLY A 65 -7.83 5.64 -5.02
C GLY A 65 -7.96 5.67 -3.51
N THR A 66 -7.41 4.69 -2.80
CA THR A 66 -7.50 4.59 -1.34
C THR A 66 -6.28 5.20 -0.68
N PRO A 67 -6.45 6.19 0.21
CA PRO A 67 -5.34 6.76 0.96
C PRO A 67 -4.76 5.74 1.92
N VAL A 68 -3.45 5.88 2.22
CA VAL A 68 -2.73 4.91 3.02
C VAL A 68 -2.18 5.52 4.30
N VAL A 69 -2.17 4.74 5.38
CA VAL A 69 -1.50 5.07 6.64
C VAL A 69 -0.54 3.93 6.95
N VAL A 70 0.76 4.21 6.93
CA VAL A 70 1.79 3.18 7.04
C VAL A 70 2.89 3.61 8.00
N TYR A 71 3.58 2.64 8.61
CA TYR A 71 4.78 2.96 9.37
C TYR A 71 5.91 3.37 8.43
N GLU A 72 6.71 4.35 8.88
CA GLU A 72 7.93 4.78 8.22
C GLU A 72 9.04 3.73 8.47
N THR A 73 8.97 2.67 7.68
CA THR A 73 9.80 1.46 7.81
C THR A 73 10.32 1.04 6.44
N ASP A 74 11.60 0.75 6.34
CA ASP A 74 12.28 0.19 5.15
C ASP A 74 11.81 0.83 3.82
N GLY A 75 11.23 0.03 2.92
CA GLY A 75 10.72 0.49 1.62
C GLY A 75 9.38 1.23 1.65
N CYS A 76 8.66 1.26 2.78
CA CYS A 76 7.35 1.89 2.86
C CYS A 76 7.32 3.37 2.41
N PRO A 77 8.28 4.24 2.83
CA PRO A 77 8.26 5.65 2.41
C PRO A 77 8.32 5.86 0.91
N GLU A 78 9.02 4.96 0.18
CA GLU A 78 9.16 5.05 -1.27
C GLU A 78 7.85 4.74 -2.00
N THR A 79 6.96 3.97 -1.38
CA THR A 79 5.70 3.55 -1.98
C THR A 79 4.56 4.54 -1.75
N VAL A 80 4.70 5.48 -0.82
CA VAL A 80 3.66 6.49 -0.54
C VAL A 80 3.88 7.71 -1.42
N ALA A 81 2.99 7.93 -2.37
CA ALA A 81 3.06 9.13 -3.20
C ALA A 81 2.68 10.40 -2.40
N PRO A 82 3.33 11.54 -2.65
CA PRO A 82 3.02 12.79 -1.97
C PRO A 82 1.53 13.13 -2.03
N GLY A 83 0.89 13.27 -0.87
CA GLY A 83 -0.53 13.57 -0.75
C GLY A 83 -1.46 12.35 -0.94
N ASN A 84 -0.95 11.13 -1.04
CA ASN A 84 -1.76 9.90 -1.07
C ASN A 84 -1.78 9.15 0.26
N GLY A 85 -0.99 9.57 1.25
CA GLY A 85 -0.92 8.85 2.52
C GLY A 85 -0.27 9.61 3.65
N ARG A 86 -0.13 8.92 4.78
CA ARG A 86 0.56 9.36 5.99
C ARG A 86 1.65 8.35 6.35
N LEU A 87 2.84 8.85 6.60
CA LEU A 87 3.93 8.09 7.20
C LEU A 87 3.93 8.33 8.70
N ILE A 88 3.96 7.28 9.48
CA ILE A 88 3.87 7.31 10.94
C ILE A 88 5.15 6.71 11.52
N PRO A 89 5.74 7.29 12.55
CA PRO A 89 6.90 6.68 13.19
C PRO A 89 6.60 5.24 13.60
N GLN A 90 7.54 4.35 13.30
CA GLN A 90 7.38 2.92 13.57
C GLN A 90 7.08 2.66 15.05
N GLY A 91 6.00 1.94 15.33
CA GLY A 91 5.58 1.59 16.67
C GLY A 91 4.79 2.66 17.41
N ASP A 92 4.60 3.86 16.85
CA ASP A 92 3.75 4.88 17.46
C ASP A 92 2.26 4.58 17.18
N MET A 93 1.70 3.73 18.02
CA MET A 93 0.29 3.31 17.93
C MET A 93 -0.69 4.47 18.08
N GLN A 94 -0.37 5.46 18.90
CA GLN A 94 -1.26 6.61 19.10
C GLN A 94 -1.30 7.51 17.86
N ALA A 95 -0.13 7.77 17.26
CA ALA A 95 -0.06 8.53 16.02
C ALA A 95 -0.74 7.75 14.87
N LEU A 96 -0.58 6.43 14.81
CA LEU A 96 -1.26 5.57 13.83
C LEU A 96 -2.78 5.67 13.97
N GLU A 97 -3.33 5.49 15.17
CA GLU A 97 -4.76 5.59 15.42
C GLU A 97 -5.32 6.95 15.03
N ASN A 98 -4.66 8.03 15.44
CA ASN A 98 -5.07 9.39 15.10
C ASN A 98 -5.09 9.61 13.59
N ALA A 99 -4.04 9.18 12.88
CA ALA A 99 -3.95 9.32 11.43
C ALA A 99 -5.03 8.51 10.69
N VAL A 100 -5.32 7.30 11.15
CA VAL A 100 -6.39 6.46 10.59
C VAL A 100 -7.74 7.16 10.72
N ARG A 101 -8.08 7.70 11.90
CA ARG A 101 -9.32 8.44 12.14
C ARG A 101 -9.41 9.68 11.25
N ASP A 102 -8.37 10.50 11.25
CA ASP A 102 -8.32 11.73 10.44
C ASP A 102 -8.53 11.45 8.95
N VAL A 103 -7.94 10.37 8.43
CA VAL A 103 -8.09 9.99 7.03
C VAL A 103 -9.48 9.43 6.75
N ALA A 104 -9.96 8.49 7.57
CA ALA A 104 -11.26 7.86 7.38
C ALA A 104 -12.43 8.87 7.45
N ASP A 105 -12.35 9.84 8.35
CA ASP A 105 -13.40 10.84 8.57
C ASP A 105 -13.35 12.00 7.54
N SER A 106 -12.27 12.13 6.77
CA SER A 106 -12.04 13.30 5.91
C SER A 106 -12.64 13.22 4.50
N ASN A 107 -13.19 12.08 4.08
CA ASN A 107 -13.55 11.79 2.69
C ASN A 107 -12.38 11.97 1.69
N TRP A 108 -11.15 11.97 2.17
CA TRP A 108 -9.97 12.10 1.33
C TRP A 108 -9.79 10.87 0.44
N ARG A 109 -9.41 11.09 -0.80
CA ARG A 109 -9.08 10.02 -1.75
C ARG A 109 -7.66 10.21 -2.28
N ALA A 110 -6.96 9.10 -2.46
CA ALA A 110 -5.66 9.11 -3.11
C ALA A 110 -5.83 9.40 -4.62
N ASP A 111 -4.82 10.02 -5.21
CA ASP A 111 -4.78 10.26 -6.66
C ASP A 111 -4.06 9.08 -7.36
N PRO A 112 -4.78 8.20 -8.08
CA PRO A 112 -4.18 7.07 -8.77
C PRO A 112 -3.14 7.46 -9.83
N LYS A 113 -3.23 8.65 -10.40
CA LYS A 113 -2.29 9.14 -11.41
C LYS A 113 -0.86 9.27 -10.90
N LYS A 114 -0.69 9.48 -9.60
CA LYS A 114 0.62 9.54 -8.95
C LYS A 114 1.32 8.18 -8.87
N MET A 115 0.58 7.10 -9.15
CA MET A 115 1.10 5.73 -9.11
C MET A 115 1.67 5.25 -10.45
N VAL A 116 1.62 6.05 -11.51
CA VAL A 116 2.12 5.71 -12.85
C VAL A 116 3.58 5.24 -12.84
N ARG A 117 4.41 5.78 -11.94
CA ARG A 117 5.81 5.33 -11.81
C ARG A 117 5.96 3.85 -11.40
N PHE A 118 4.90 3.22 -10.89
CA PHE A 118 4.86 1.81 -10.53
C PHE A 118 4.12 0.96 -11.57
N ASP A 119 3.63 1.59 -12.65
CA ASP A 119 3.04 0.86 -13.76
C ASP A 119 4.08 -0.04 -14.42
N LYS A 120 3.69 -1.28 -14.74
CA LYS A 120 4.60 -2.29 -15.26
C LYS A 120 5.31 -1.86 -16.54
N ASP A 121 4.59 -1.18 -17.44
CA ASP A 121 5.14 -0.78 -18.73
C ASP A 121 6.15 0.36 -18.54
N THR A 122 5.88 1.30 -17.62
CA THR A 122 6.82 2.33 -17.20
C THR A 122 8.08 1.70 -16.61
N VAL A 123 7.95 0.80 -15.65
CA VAL A 123 9.08 0.14 -14.98
C VAL A 123 9.90 -0.68 -15.97
N TYR A 124 9.26 -1.42 -16.88
CA TYR A 124 9.98 -2.18 -17.90
C TYR A 124 10.76 -1.28 -18.86
N GLN A 125 10.19 -0.15 -19.24
CA GLN A 125 10.89 0.83 -20.09
C GLN A 125 12.12 1.39 -19.39
N ASP A 126 12.01 1.75 -18.11
CA ASP A 126 13.12 2.24 -17.29
C ASP A 126 14.26 1.20 -17.21
N TYR A 127 13.94 -0.09 -17.07
CA TYR A 127 14.94 -1.16 -17.11
C TYR A 127 15.62 -1.27 -18.48
N VAL A 128 14.89 -1.19 -19.58
CA VAL A 128 15.45 -1.23 -20.94
C VAL A 128 16.42 -0.06 -21.12
N GLU A 129 16.02 1.14 -20.77
CA GLU A 129 16.86 2.33 -20.85
C GLU A 129 18.14 2.21 -19.97
N LEU A 130 18.00 1.67 -18.77
CA LEU A 130 19.15 1.41 -17.90
C LEU A 130 20.16 0.47 -18.57
N TYR A 131 19.69 -0.65 -19.15
CA TYR A 131 20.57 -1.59 -19.83
C TYR A 131 21.25 -0.97 -21.05
N GLU A 132 20.53 -0.20 -21.87
CA GLU A 132 21.10 0.50 -23.03
C GLU A 132 22.19 1.51 -22.61
N ASN A 133 21.94 2.26 -21.54
CA ASN A 133 22.91 3.21 -20.98
C ASN A 133 24.18 2.52 -20.50
N VAL A 134 24.05 1.41 -19.75
CA VAL A 134 25.20 0.61 -19.28
C VAL A 134 26.01 0.08 -20.49
N LEU A 135 25.34 -0.50 -21.48
CA LEU A 135 26.01 -1.04 -22.67
C LEU A 135 26.72 0.05 -23.49
N SER A 136 26.13 1.23 -23.60
CA SER A 136 26.72 2.36 -24.31
C SER A 136 27.99 2.88 -23.62
N THR A 137 27.98 2.88 -22.28
CA THR A 137 29.13 3.29 -21.45
C THR A 137 30.29 2.32 -21.59
N LEU A 138 29.99 1.01 -21.56
CA LEU A 138 31.01 -0.03 -21.74
C LEU A 138 31.67 0.03 -23.14
N LYS A 139 30.94 0.35 -24.19
CA LYS A 139 31.47 0.48 -25.57
C LYS A 139 32.37 1.72 -25.76
N LYS A 140 32.21 2.76 -24.93
CA LYS A 140 33.04 3.98 -25.00
C LYS A 140 34.34 3.90 -24.19
N GLY A 141 34.47 2.89 -23.35
CA GLY A 141 35.63 2.68 -22.47
C GLY A 141 36.65 1.68 -23.01
N VAL A 142 36.55 1.25 -24.28
CA VAL A 142 37.50 0.37 -24.97
C VAL A 142 38.25 1.14 -26.03
#